data_1043a0ad1ca78c856548144e9705c3b5
#
_entry.id   1043a0ad1ca78c856548144e9705c3b5
#
_cell.length_a   1.000
_cell.length_b   1.000
_cell.length_c   1.000
_cell.angle_alpha   90.00
_cell.angle_beta   90.00
_cell.angle_gamma   90.00
#
_symmetry.space_group_name_H-M   'P 1'
#
loop_
_entity.id
_entity.type
_entity.pdbx_description
1 polymer ?
#
loop_
_entity_poly.entity_id
_entity_poly.type
_entity_poly.pdbx_seq_one_letter_code
_entity_poly.pdbx_strand_id
1 'polypeptide(L)'
;TPEDFARHLKMGYVAAQLGTRFIATPECRASDAYKQAIVAASAGDIVHTERLTGVPVAVIRNAFIERYGTRAGPFARWMLRGHRRKHWMRAFYTLRSVRGLRGSLASESANGYWQAGMSVGGIDSIQPAAQIVRQYAAALSAEGVVAA
;
A
#
# COMPACT_ATOMS: atom_id res chain seq x y z
N THR A 1 -6.10 -8.89 -9.43
CA THR A 1 -6.24 -8.80 -10.91
C THR A 1 -7.65 -8.36 -11.29
N PRO A 2 -7.90 -7.94 -12.56
CA PRO A 2 -9.23 -7.66 -13.07
C PRO A 2 -10.18 -8.86 -12.95
N GLU A 3 -9.68 -10.07 -13.18
CA GLU A 3 -10.42 -11.32 -13.08
C GLU A 3 -10.83 -11.60 -11.62
N ASP A 4 -9.94 -11.38 -10.67
CA ASP A 4 -10.26 -11.53 -9.24
C ASP A 4 -11.34 -10.54 -8.80
N PHE A 5 -11.27 -9.31 -9.32
CA PHE A 5 -12.30 -8.31 -9.06
C PHE A 5 -13.68 -8.77 -9.54
N ALA A 6 -13.76 -9.22 -10.79
CA ALA A 6 -15.01 -9.74 -11.35
C ALA A 6 -15.54 -10.94 -10.55
N ARG A 7 -14.65 -11.87 -10.15
CA ARG A 7 -14.98 -13.02 -9.31
C ARG A 7 -15.56 -12.58 -7.95
N HIS A 8 -14.95 -11.59 -7.28
CA HIS A 8 -15.45 -11.10 -5.99
C HIS A 8 -16.85 -10.48 -6.12
N LEU A 9 -17.12 -9.72 -7.19
CA LEU A 9 -18.47 -9.20 -7.43
C LEU A 9 -19.49 -10.30 -7.63
N LYS A 10 -19.16 -11.39 -8.34
CA LYS A 10 -20.01 -12.58 -8.43
C LYS A 10 -20.28 -13.25 -7.08
N MET A 11 -19.36 -13.17 -6.14
CA MET A 11 -19.54 -13.69 -4.78
C MET A 11 -20.42 -12.77 -3.90
N GLY A 12 -20.92 -11.67 -4.44
CA GLY A 12 -21.80 -10.73 -3.73
C GLY A 12 -21.11 -9.50 -3.13
N TYR A 13 -19.82 -9.29 -3.40
CA TYR A 13 -19.17 -8.02 -3.06
C TYR A 13 -19.70 -6.91 -3.94
N VAL A 14 -19.94 -5.74 -3.37
CA VAL A 14 -20.51 -4.58 -4.09
C VAL A 14 -19.45 -3.64 -4.66
N ALA A 15 -18.23 -3.70 -4.14
CA ALA A 15 -17.12 -2.84 -4.59
C ALA A 15 -15.76 -3.41 -4.14
N ALA A 16 -14.68 -2.90 -4.73
CA ALA A 16 -13.31 -3.10 -4.26
C ALA A 16 -12.53 -1.79 -4.27
N GLN A 17 -11.61 -1.64 -3.32
CA GLN A 17 -10.72 -0.49 -3.24
C GLN A 17 -9.34 -0.86 -3.78
N LEU A 18 -8.88 -0.16 -4.80
CA LEU A 18 -7.61 -0.36 -5.45
C LEU A 18 -6.66 0.80 -5.11
N GLY A 19 -5.73 0.60 -4.17
CA GLY A 19 -4.73 1.59 -3.80
C GLY A 19 -3.41 1.38 -4.55
N THR A 20 -2.72 0.29 -4.26
CA THR A 20 -1.37 -0.03 -4.76
C THR A 20 -1.30 -0.01 -6.30
N ARG A 21 -2.32 -0.53 -6.98
CA ARG A 21 -2.37 -0.55 -8.45
C ARG A 21 -2.30 0.85 -9.05
N PHE A 22 -2.99 1.84 -8.45
CA PHE A 22 -2.99 3.22 -8.94
C PHE A 22 -1.75 4.02 -8.52
N ILE A 23 -0.93 3.54 -7.56
CA ILE A 23 0.40 4.11 -7.32
C ILE A 23 1.31 3.81 -8.51
N ALA A 24 1.21 2.61 -9.10
CA ALA A 24 1.97 2.20 -10.29
C ALA A 24 1.36 2.76 -11.59
N THR A 25 1.10 4.07 -11.63
CA THR A 25 0.60 4.78 -12.80
C THR A 25 1.46 6.02 -13.09
N PRO A 26 1.55 6.47 -14.36
CA PRO A 26 2.24 7.72 -14.70
C PRO A 26 1.63 8.94 -14.02
N GLU A 27 0.31 8.94 -13.81
CA GLU A 27 -0.44 10.05 -13.20
C GLU A 27 -0.17 10.21 -11.71
N CYS A 28 0.26 9.14 -11.04
CA CYS A 28 0.62 9.22 -9.62
C CYS A 28 1.95 9.96 -9.44
N ARG A 29 1.99 10.89 -8.47
CA ARG A 29 3.18 11.67 -8.10
C ARG A 29 4.21 10.91 -7.25
N ALA A 30 4.05 9.59 -7.08
CA ALA A 30 5.06 8.77 -6.44
C ALA A 30 6.33 8.73 -7.29
N SER A 31 7.51 8.60 -6.65
CA SER A 31 8.78 8.50 -7.37
C SER A 31 8.82 7.27 -8.26
N ASP A 32 9.59 7.33 -9.33
CA ASP A 32 9.74 6.19 -10.25
C ASP A 32 10.37 4.98 -9.55
N ALA A 33 11.28 5.20 -8.61
CA ALA A 33 11.85 4.14 -7.79
C ALA A 33 10.77 3.39 -6.99
N TYR A 34 9.78 4.11 -6.44
CA TYR A 34 8.66 3.48 -5.72
C TYR A 34 7.76 2.70 -6.67
N LYS A 35 7.42 3.25 -7.84
CA LYS A 35 6.60 2.56 -8.85
C LYS A 35 7.30 1.28 -9.34
N GLN A 36 8.59 1.35 -9.62
CA GLN A 36 9.38 0.19 -10.02
C GLN A 36 9.47 -0.87 -8.90
N ALA A 37 9.59 -0.44 -7.65
CA ALA A 37 9.58 -1.36 -6.52
C ALA A 37 8.22 -2.08 -6.37
N ILE A 38 7.09 -1.43 -6.69
CA ILE A 38 5.78 -2.09 -6.73
C ILE A 38 5.74 -3.17 -7.81
N VAL A 39 6.24 -2.85 -9.00
CA VAL A 39 6.27 -3.80 -10.14
C VAL A 39 7.21 -4.98 -9.89
N ALA A 40 8.33 -4.74 -9.18
CA ALA A 40 9.30 -5.78 -8.86
C ALA A 40 8.90 -6.65 -7.66
N ALA A 41 7.99 -6.18 -6.80
CA ALA A 41 7.65 -6.85 -5.56
C ALA A 41 6.68 -8.01 -5.78
N SER A 42 6.91 -9.10 -5.07
CA SER A 42 5.97 -10.21 -4.90
C SER A 42 5.14 -10.03 -3.61
N ALA A 43 4.08 -10.81 -3.47
CA ALA A 43 3.28 -10.83 -2.23
C ALA A 43 4.12 -11.20 -0.99
N GLY A 44 5.17 -12.02 -1.16
CA GLY A 44 6.11 -12.41 -0.10
C GLY A 44 7.03 -11.29 0.38
N ASP A 45 7.16 -10.21 -0.40
CA ASP A 45 7.97 -9.05 -0.04
C ASP A 45 7.21 -8.03 0.82
N ILE A 46 5.92 -8.26 1.07
CA ILE A 46 5.10 -7.39 1.90
C ILE A 46 5.25 -7.77 3.37
N VAL A 47 5.69 -6.80 4.15
CA VAL A 47 5.84 -6.93 5.61
C VAL A 47 5.03 -5.87 6.32
N HIS A 48 4.59 -6.17 7.55
CA HIS A 48 3.86 -5.22 8.37
C HIS A 48 4.82 -4.52 9.32
N THR A 49 4.79 -3.18 9.33
CA THR A 49 5.60 -2.37 10.26
C THR A 49 4.73 -1.48 11.14
N GLU A 50 5.03 -1.44 12.44
CA GLU A 50 4.41 -0.54 13.42
C GLU A 50 5.17 0.80 13.53
N ARG A 51 6.36 0.90 12.93
CA ARG A 51 7.25 2.06 13.12
C ARG A 51 6.77 3.33 12.45
N LEU A 52 5.91 3.23 11.45
CA LEU A 52 5.43 4.37 10.69
C LEU A 52 4.30 5.11 11.44
N THR A 53 3.29 4.39 11.88
CA THR A 53 2.05 4.95 12.44
C THR A 53 1.71 4.47 13.85
N GLY A 54 2.50 3.54 14.39
CA GLY A 54 2.21 2.87 15.65
C GLY A 54 1.13 1.79 15.56
N VAL A 55 0.59 1.57 14.36
CA VAL A 55 -0.26 0.42 14.00
C VAL A 55 0.38 -0.32 12.83
N PRO A 56 0.15 -1.62 12.69
CA PRO A 56 0.71 -2.38 11.58
C PRO A 56 0.27 -1.80 10.23
N VAL A 57 1.23 -1.43 9.39
CA VAL A 57 1.02 -0.97 8.02
C VAL A 57 1.83 -1.86 7.09
N ALA A 58 1.22 -2.30 6.01
CA ALA A 58 1.87 -3.11 4.99
C ALA A 58 2.82 -2.24 4.14
N VAL A 59 4.05 -2.68 4.01
CA VAL A 59 5.11 -2.00 3.24
C VAL A 59 5.94 -3.01 2.47
N ILE A 60 6.56 -2.59 1.38
CA ILE A 60 7.53 -3.39 0.64
C ILE A 60 8.80 -3.53 1.49
N ARG A 61 9.29 -4.76 1.64
CA ARG A 61 10.57 -5.05 2.28
C ARG A 61 11.70 -4.42 1.46
N ASN A 62 12.51 -3.60 2.10
CA ASN A 62 13.69 -2.99 1.52
C ASN A 62 14.80 -2.90 2.58
N ALA A 63 16.01 -2.52 2.18
CA ALA A 63 17.16 -2.41 3.08
C ALA A 63 16.91 -1.47 4.27
N PHE A 64 16.08 -0.44 4.10
CA PHE A 64 15.68 0.45 5.18
C PHE A 64 14.83 -0.29 6.24
N ILE A 65 13.84 -1.08 5.81
CA ILE A 65 12.99 -1.88 6.71
C ILE A 65 13.83 -2.96 7.42
N GLU A 66 14.76 -3.59 6.72
CA GLU A 66 15.66 -4.59 7.31
C GLU A 66 16.58 -3.97 8.37
N ARG A 67 17.15 -2.81 8.09
CA ARG A 67 18.04 -2.10 9.03
C ARG A 67 17.32 -1.60 10.26
N TYR A 68 16.13 -1.04 10.12
CA TYR A 68 15.39 -0.43 11.23
C TYR A 68 14.40 -1.38 11.90
N GLY A 69 14.09 -2.51 11.27
CA GLY A 69 13.13 -3.51 11.76
C GLY A 69 11.68 -3.05 11.63
N THR A 70 10.77 -3.99 11.88
CA THR A 70 9.32 -3.81 11.70
C THR A 70 8.60 -3.42 12.99
N ARG A 71 9.18 -3.70 14.16
CA ARG A 71 8.52 -3.49 15.46
C ARG A 71 8.81 -2.11 16.03
N ALA A 72 7.79 -1.47 16.57
CA ALA A 72 7.95 -0.25 17.36
C ALA A 72 8.83 -0.53 18.61
N GLY A 73 9.65 0.46 19.01
CA GLY A 73 10.51 0.33 20.17
C GLY A 73 9.71 0.07 21.47
N PRO A 74 10.35 -0.46 22.54
CA PRO A 74 9.65 -0.86 23.76
C PRO A 74 8.89 0.28 24.43
N PHE A 75 9.43 1.49 24.42
CA PHE A 75 8.78 2.69 24.96
C PHE A 75 7.52 3.05 24.14
N ALA A 76 7.60 3.03 22.82
CA ALA A 76 6.46 3.33 21.94
C ALA A 76 5.36 2.28 22.13
N ARG A 77 5.71 1.00 22.22
CA ARG A 77 4.75 -0.09 22.50
C ARG A 77 4.08 0.07 23.87
N TRP A 78 4.82 0.45 24.91
CA TRP A 78 4.27 0.73 26.23
C TRP A 78 3.29 1.91 26.22
N MET A 79 3.61 2.99 25.49
CA MET A 79 2.70 4.13 25.35
C MET A 79 1.45 3.78 24.55
N LEU A 80 1.56 2.98 23.48
CA LEU A 80 0.43 2.56 22.65
C LEU A 80 -0.56 1.64 23.38
N ARG A 81 -0.11 0.90 24.40
CA ARG A 81 -0.98 0.05 25.25
C ARG A 81 -1.82 0.83 26.25
N GLY A 82 -1.46 2.06 26.58
CA GLY A 82 -2.17 2.88 27.57
C GLY A 82 -3.43 3.56 26.99
N HIS A 83 -4.60 3.42 27.66
CA HIS A 83 -5.90 3.90 27.15
C HIS A 83 -5.92 5.41 26.85
N ARG A 84 -5.33 6.25 27.69
CA ARG A 84 -5.22 7.71 27.49
C ARG A 84 -3.96 8.12 26.71
N ARG A 85 -2.85 7.43 26.93
CA ARG A 85 -1.54 7.72 26.32
C ARG A 85 -1.49 7.39 24.83
N LYS A 86 -2.30 6.42 24.36
CA LYS A 86 -2.36 6.02 22.95
C LYS A 86 -2.75 7.18 22.02
N HIS A 87 -3.63 8.10 22.46
CA HIS A 87 -4.07 9.23 21.63
C HIS A 87 -2.92 10.23 21.40
N TRP A 88 -2.12 10.53 22.43
CA TRP A 88 -0.95 11.39 22.31
C TRP A 88 0.12 10.77 21.41
N MET A 89 0.38 9.47 21.59
CA MET A 89 1.35 8.77 20.75
C MET A 89 0.87 8.66 19.30
N ARG A 90 -0.42 8.42 19.08
CA ARG A 90 -0.99 8.42 17.72
C ARG A 90 -0.88 9.79 17.07
N ALA A 91 -1.19 10.88 17.77
CA ALA A 91 -1.01 12.24 17.26
C ALA A 91 0.45 12.52 16.90
N PHE A 92 1.40 12.13 17.77
CA PHE A 92 2.84 12.24 17.49
C PHE A 92 3.25 11.43 16.25
N TYR A 93 2.81 10.16 16.15
CA TYR A 93 3.07 9.34 14.98
C TYR A 93 2.41 9.90 13.72
N THR A 94 1.19 10.43 13.82
CA THR A 94 0.51 11.06 12.66
C THR A 94 1.31 12.26 12.17
N LEU A 95 1.77 13.15 13.06
CA LEU A 95 2.57 14.30 12.67
C LEU A 95 3.92 13.88 12.06
N ARG A 96 4.56 12.88 12.65
CA ARG A 96 5.81 12.30 12.14
C ARG A 96 5.60 11.56 10.80
N SER A 97 4.50 10.82 10.66
CA SER A 97 4.20 10.04 9.46
C SER A 97 3.88 10.91 8.25
N VAL A 98 3.22 12.07 8.44
CA VAL A 98 2.97 13.02 7.35
C VAL A 98 4.30 13.52 6.76
N ARG A 99 5.30 13.82 7.60
CA ARG A 99 6.65 14.17 7.14
C ARG A 99 7.37 13.00 6.48
N GLY A 100 7.29 11.81 7.08
CA GLY A 100 7.91 10.59 6.54
C GLY A 100 7.29 10.14 5.23
N LEU A 101 5.97 10.18 5.10
CA LEU A 101 5.24 9.83 3.88
C LEU A 101 5.52 10.78 2.73
N ARG A 102 5.55 12.10 2.99
CA ARG A 102 5.95 13.08 1.97
C ARG A 102 7.37 12.84 1.47
N GLY A 103 8.30 12.54 2.39
CA GLY A 103 9.67 12.16 2.02
C GLY A 103 9.73 10.84 1.24
N SER A 104 8.96 9.83 1.62
CA SER A 104 8.94 8.52 0.95
C SER A 104 8.32 8.57 -0.44
N LEU A 105 7.31 9.43 -0.66
CA LEU A 105 6.69 9.61 -1.98
C LEU A 105 7.63 10.31 -2.95
N ALA A 106 8.44 11.23 -2.47
CA ALA A 106 9.38 12.04 -3.27
C ALA A 106 10.80 11.44 -3.32
N SER A 107 11.11 10.45 -2.47
CA SER A 107 12.46 9.87 -2.39
C SER A 107 12.73 8.95 -3.57
N GLU A 108 13.74 9.28 -4.36
CA GLU A 108 14.30 8.39 -5.39
C GLU A 108 15.15 7.25 -4.79
N SER A 109 15.44 7.29 -3.50
CA SER A 109 16.20 6.25 -2.81
C SER A 109 15.28 5.28 -2.09
N ALA A 110 15.67 4.00 -2.03
CA ALA A 110 14.98 2.93 -1.29
C ALA A 110 14.95 3.15 0.25
N ASN A 111 15.20 4.37 0.72
CA ASN A 111 15.31 4.72 2.13
C ASN A 111 13.98 5.17 2.76
N GLY A 112 12.85 4.67 2.27
CA GLY A 112 11.54 5.06 2.77
C GLY A 112 10.59 3.89 3.04
N TYR A 113 9.46 4.20 3.67
CA TYR A 113 8.37 3.27 3.87
C TYR A 113 7.47 3.27 2.63
N TRP A 114 7.70 2.38 1.70
CA TRP A 114 6.86 2.20 0.53
C TRP A 114 5.66 1.32 0.86
N GLN A 115 4.52 1.96 1.05
CA GLN A 115 3.27 1.27 1.41
C GLN A 115 2.73 0.51 0.21
N ALA A 116 2.52 -0.79 0.37
CA ALA A 116 1.89 -1.61 -0.64
C ALA A 116 1.17 -2.80 0.02
N GLY A 117 0.05 -3.18 -0.53
CA GLY A 117 -0.66 -4.39 -0.13
C GLY A 117 -0.15 -5.63 -0.86
N MET A 118 -0.60 -6.80 -0.43
CA MET A 118 -0.22 -8.08 -1.06
C MET A 118 -0.66 -8.18 -2.54
N SER A 119 -1.54 -7.28 -2.99
CA SER A 119 -1.96 -7.16 -4.39
C SER A 119 -0.84 -6.77 -5.35
N VAL A 120 0.36 -6.43 -4.87
CA VAL A 120 1.56 -6.20 -5.72
C VAL A 120 1.84 -7.39 -6.64
N GLY A 121 1.58 -8.62 -6.21
CA GLY A 121 1.79 -9.82 -7.02
C GLY A 121 0.95 -9.89 -8.31
N GLY A 122 -0.02 -9.01 -8.49
CA GLY A 122 -0.79 -8.86 -9.73
C GLY A 122 -0.46 -7.58 -10.50
N ILE A 123 0.65 -6.89 -10.17
CA ILE A 123 1.07 -5.63 -10.82
C ILE A 123 2.41 -5.85 -11.49
N ASP A 124 2.41 -6.02 -12.80
CA ASP A 124 3.58 -6.35 -13.63
C ASP A 124 4.13 -5.16 -14.42
N SER A 125 3.38 -4.05 -14.47
CA SER A 125 3.75 -2.91 -15.31
C SER A 125 3.13 -1.59 -14.80
N ILE A 126 3.81 -0.49 -15.11
CA ILE A 126 3.30 0.86 -14.91
C ILE A 126 2.39 1.19 -16.10
N GLN A 127 1.11 1.42 -15.84
CA GLN A 127 0.11 1.67 -16.87
C GLN A 127 -0.71 2.92 -16.56
N PRO A 128 -1.22 3.65 -17.58
CA PRO A 128 -2.14 4.76 -17.37
C PRO A 128 -3.40 4.35 -16.63
N ALA A 129 -3.87 5.20 -15.71
CA ALA A 129 -5.05 4.93 -14.90
C ALA A 129 -6.28 4.58 -15.74
N ALA A 130 -6.47 5.27 -16.85
CA ALA A 130 -7.58 5.00 -17.79
C ALA A 130 -7.50 3.59 -18.41
N GLN A 131 -6.29 3.07 -18.65
CA GLN A 131 -6.11 1.71 -19.16
C GLN A 131 -6.49 0.68 -18.10
N ILE A 132 -6.06 0.89 -16.86
CA ILE A 132 -6.41 0.03 -15.74
C ILE A 132 -7.93 -0.06 -15.58
N VAL A 133 -8.62 1.09 -15.55
CA VAL A 133 -10.09 1.12 -15.44
C VAL A 133 -10.76 0.34 -16.56
N ARG A 134 -10.28 0.52 -17.82
CA ARG A 134 -10.81 -0.23 -18.96
C ARG A 134 -10.60 -1.75 -18.83
N GLN A 135 -9.45 -2.20 -18.33
CA GLN A 135 -9.19 -3.62 -18.12
C GLN A 135 -10.16 -4.22 -17.08
N TYR A 136 -10.39 -3.51 -15.98
CA TYR A 136 -11.34 -3.94 -14.95
C TYR A 136 -12.79 -3.95 -15.47
N ALA A 137 -13.19 -2.94 -16.26
CA ALA A 137 -14.51 -2.91 -16.87
C ALA A 137 -14.70 -4.04 -17.90
N ALA A 138 -13.67 -4.30 -18.72
CA ALA A 138 -13.70 -5.41 -19.68
C ALA A 138 -13.84 -6.77 -19.01
N ALA A 139 -13.16 -6.99 -17.89
CA ALA A 139 -13.28 -8.23 -17.11
C ALA A 139 -14.69 -8.44 -16.54
N LEU A 140 -15.37 -7.37 -16.12
CA LEU A 140 -16.77 -7.45 -15.68
C LEU A 140 -17.69 -7.88 -16.81
N SER A 141 -17.52 -7.30 -18.00
CA SER A 141 -18.31 -7.62 -19.18
C SER A 141 -18.09 -9.07 -19.62
N ALA A 142 -16.84 -9.53 -19.64
CA ALA A 142 -16.48 -10.90 -20.01
C ALA A 142 -17.07 -11.95 -19.05
N GLU A 143 -17.18 -11.61 -17.77
CA GLU A 143 -17.73 -12.47 -16.73
C GLU A 143 -19.26 -12.34 -16.56
N GLY A 144 -19.93 -11.53 -17.39
CA GLY A 144 -21.38 -11.31 -17.32
C GLY A 144 -21.84 -10.63 -16.05
N VAL A 145 -20.96 -9.89 -15.38
CA VAL A 145 -21.32 -9.07 -14.22
C VAL A 145 -21.90 -7.76 -14.73
N VAL A 146 -23.22 -7.63 -14.71
CA VAL A 146 -23.91 -6.39 -15.05
C VAL A 146 -23.71 -5.42 -13.87
N ALA A 147 -23.12 -4.26 -14.11
CA ALA A 147 -23.12 -3.19 -13.14
C ALA A 147 -24.58 -2.76 -12.87
N ALA A 148 -25.03 -2.91 -11.64
CA ALA A 148 -26.34 -2.48 -11.19
C ALA A 148 -26.39 -0.95 -11.09
#